data_d45b748f9a57b5657c0d3dec0caac230
#
_entry.id   d45b748f9a57b5657c0d3dec0caac230
#
_cell.length_a   1.000
_cell.length_b   1.000
_cell.length_c   1.000
_cell.angle_alpha   90.00
_cell.angle_beta   90.00
_cell.angle_gamma   90.00
#
_symmetry.space_group_name_H-M   'P 1'
#
loop_
_entity.id
_entity.type
_entity.pdbx_description
1 polymer ?
#
loop_
_entity_poly.entity_id
_entity_poly.type
_entity_poly.pdbx_seq_one_letter_code
_entity_poly.pdbx_strand_id
1 'polypeptide(L)'
;LAQLRDACALVQHVSRLVHQLQKERGLSNLYLASAAAQGAGALSDQAQAVNGSVATVRAALEAQSLNLSGGHGARLFSAIAYLLQGLDALPALRERVHAQALPVDQSTAAFVRLIAACLAVVFEAADSACDPDISRLLVAMFHFMQGKEIAGQERAAGAAAFGSGLSDVARQHHWLHLIELQDGCVQVFAEFAPASPEMRGWEDVEQNPAMAVIERLRRVACTAREGERLDAALGERWFAACTQRLDAMHRVEGHLADELVQLCERKLAIACSVLASQQVLLREEEEKEKENEKEEGEKEAEAGSVHST
;
A
#
# COMPACT_ATOMS: atom_id res chain seq x y z
N LEU A 1 -18.47 -9.85 -5.38
CA LEU A 1 -17.52 -9.78 -6.50
C LEU A 1 -17.16 -8.33 -6.83
N ALA A 2 -18.14 -7.42 -6.99
CA ALA A 2 -17.87 -5.99 -7.20
C ALA A 2 -17.06 -5.38 -6.05
N GLN A 3 -17.40 -5.69 -4.81
CA GLN A 3 -16.68 -5.23 -3.60
C GLN A 3 -15.20 -5.61 -3.59
N LEU A 4 -14.85 -6.81 -4.09
CA LEU A 4 -13.46 -7.25 -4.15
C LEU A 4 -12.64 -6.40 -5.13
N ARG A 5 -13.19 -6.16 -6.32
CA ARG A 5 -12.57 -5.29 -7.32
C ARG A 5 -12.36 -3.87 -6.78
N ASP A 6 -13.38 -3.34 -6.11
CA ASP A 6 -13.35 -1.99 -5.56
C ASP A 6 -12.31 -1.87 -4.43
N ALA A 7 -12.17 -2.90 -3.58
CA ALA A 7 -11.14 -2.97 -2.55
C ALA A 7 -9.72 -3.03 -3.15
N CYS A 8 -9.50 -3.86 -4.18
CA CYS A 8 -8.20 -3.93 -4.86
C CYS A 8 -7.83 -2.61 -5.55
N ALA A 9 -8.81 -1.94 -6.19
CA ALA A 9 -8.60 -0.63 -6.80
C ALA A 9 -8.25 0.43 -5.74
N LEU A 10 -8.93 0.42 -4.58
CA LEU A 10 -8.60 1.31 -3.47
C LEU A 10 -7.17 1.12 -3.00
N VAL A 11 -6.73 -0.12 -2.77
CA VAL A 11 -5.35 -0.42 -2.34
C VAL A 11 -4.34 0.12 -3.36
N GLN A 12 -4.58 -0.04 -4.65
CA GLN A 12 -3.72 0.51 -5.69
C GLN A 12 -3.65 2.05 -5.65
N HIS A 13 -4.78 2.72 -5.45
CA HIS A 13 -4.82 4.18 -5.33
C HIS A 13 -4.11 4.68 -4.08
N VAL A 14 -4.30 3.99 -2.95
CA VAL A 14 -3.62 4.30 -1.69
C VAL A 14 -2.11 4.08 -1.80
N SER A 15 -1.65 3.01 -2.45
CA SER A 15 -0.23 2.77 -2.72
C SER A 15 0.42 3.92 -3.49
N ARG A 16 -0.23 4.41 -4.56
CA ARG A 16 0.23 5.59 -5.31
C ARG A 16 0.29 6.84 -4.44
N LEU A 17 -0.72 7.06 -3.61
CA LEU A 17 -0.75 8.19 -2.68
C LEU A 17 0.40 8.13 -1.66
N VAL A 18 0.68 6.96 -1.09
CA VAL A 18 1.81 6.73 -0.18
C VAL A 18 3.12 7.15 -0.84
N HIS A 19 3.37 6.69 -2.07
CA HIS A 19 4.58 7.06 -2.80
C HIS A 19 4.69 8.57 -3.03
N GLN A 20 3.61 9.24 -3.42
CA GLN A 20 3.61 10.68 -3.62
C GLN A 20 3.83 11.45 -2.31
N LEU A 21 3.25 11.01 -1.19
CA LEU A 21 3.49 11.59 0.14
C LEU A 21 4.94 11.39 0.61
N GLN A 22 5.55 10.24 0.33
CA GLN A 22 6.96 9.99 0.64
C GLN A 22 7.89 10.95 -0.11
N LYS A 23 7.57 11.26 -1.37
CA LYS A 23 8.30 12.28 -2.17
C LYS A 23 8.09 13.68 -1.61
N GLU A 24 6.84 14.05 -1.30
CA GLU A 24 6.52 15.36 -0.73
C GLU A 24 7.23 15.57 0.62
N ARG A 25 7.25 14.54 1.50
CA ARG A 25 8.04 14.57 2.74
C ARG A 25 9.52 14.86 2.47
N GLY A 26 10.11 14.16 1.51
CA GLY A 26 11.51 14.36 1.14
C GLY A 26 11.81 15.80 0.68
N LEU A 27 10.96 16.33 -0.21
CA LEU A 27 11.09 17.71 -0.71
C LEU A 27 10.81 18.75 0.38
N SER A 28 9.82 18.52 1.25
CA SER A 28 9.52 19.38 2.39
C SER A 28 10.73 19.48 3.34
N ASN A 29 11.38 18.36 3.61
CA ASN A 29 12.56 18.33 4.47
C ASN A 29 13.74 19.09 3.86
N LEU A 30 13.99 18.93 2.55
CA LEU A 30 15.02 19.70 1.83
C LEU A 30 14.71 21.20 1.84
N TYR A 31 13.45 21.56 1.60
CA TYR A 31 12.99 22.95 1.62
C TYR A 31 13.18 23.60 3.00
N LEU A 32 12.76 22.91 4.07
CA LEU A 32 12.91 23.39 5.46
C LEU A 32 14.37 23.49 5.91
N ALA A 33 15.25 22.62 5.41
CA ALA A 33 16.67 22.63 5.73
C ALA A 33 17.44 23.71 4.94
N SER A 34 16.86 24.26 3.85
CA SER A 34 17.52 25.24 3.01
C SER A 34 17.32 26.67 3.53
N ALA A 35 18.41 27.40 3.74
CA ALA A 35 18.36 28.80 4.19
C ALA A 35 17.75 29.78 3.15
N ALA A 36 17.68 29.37 1.87
CA ALA A 36 17.24 30.19 0.76
C ALA A 36 15.92 29.73 0.11
N ALA A 37 15.11 28.91 0.79
CA ALA A 37 13.87 28.35 0.26
C ALA A 37 14.02 27.69 -1.13
N GLN A 38 15.18 27.07 -1.38
CA GLN A 38 15.46 26.39 -2.64
C GLN A 38 14.53 25.19 -2.81
N GLY A 39 14.04 25.00 -4.04
CA GLY A 39 13.16 23.88 -4.36
C GLY A 39 11.66 24.15 -4.17
N ALA A 40 11.24 25.39 -3.93
CA ALA A 40 9.83 25.75 -3.78
C ALA A 40 8.96 25.31 -4.98
N GLY A 41 9.49 25.42 -6.22
CA GLY A 41 8.80 24.96 -7.43
C GLY A 41 8.57 23.45 -7.41
N ALA A 42 9.62 22.65 -7.17
CA ALA A 42 9.52 21.20 -7.09
C ALA A 42 8.58 20.72 -5.97
N LEU A 43 8.55 21.43 -4.84
CA LEU A 43 7.62 21.15 -3.76
C LEU A 43 6.17 21.44 -4.16
N SER A 44 5.94 22.56 -4.88
CA SER A 44 4.62 22.92 -5.41
C SER A 44 4.12 21.89 -6.42
N ASP A 45 4.97 21.48 -7.37
CA ASP A 45 4.61 20.46 -8.38
C ASP A 45 4.27 19.13 -7.72
N GLN A 46 5.06 18.74 -6.70
CA GLN A 46 4.80 17.51 -5.94
C GLN A 46 3.49 17.61 -5.14
N ALA A 47 3.19 18.76 -4.55
CA ALA A 47 1.92 18.97 -3.85
C ALA A 47 0.71 18.83 -4.80
N GLN A 48 0.83 19.27 -6.06
CA GLN A 48 -0.21 19.06 -7.08
C GLN A 48 -0.35 17.57 -7.43
N ALA A 49 0.75 16.83 -7.57
CA ALA A 49 0.71 15.38 -7.82
C ALA A 49 0.02 14.62 -6.67
N VAL A 50 0.30 15.01 -5.42
CA VAL A 50 -0.39 14.48 -4.24
C VAL A 50 -1.87 14.81 -4.26
N ASN A 51 -2.26 16.05 -4.61
CA ASN A 51 -3.67 16.45 -4.70
C ASN A 51 -4.43 15.58 -5.72
N GLY A 52 -3.83 15.28 -6.87
CA GLY A 52 -4.40 14.37 -7.85
C GLY A 52 -4.63 12.96 -7.28
N SER A 53 -3.64 12.42 -6.56
CA SER A 53 -3.77 11.12 -5.90
C SER A 53 -4.81 11.12 -4.78
N VAL A 54 -4.90 12.21 -3.99
CA VAL A 54 -5.94 12.39 -2.96
C VAL A 54 -7.34 12.41 -3.58
N ALA A 55 -7.53 13.13 -4.66
CA ALA A 55 -8.82 13.17 -5.37
C ALA A 55 -9.24 11.78 -5.85
N THR A 56 -8.30 11.00 -6.39
CA THR A 56 -8.54 9.61 -6.83
C THR A 56 -8.93 8.71 -5.67
N VAL A 57 -8.23 8.79 -4.53
CA VAL A 57 -8.56 8.00 -3.33
C VAL A 57 -9.93 8.38 -2.80
N ARG A 58 -10.27 9.68 -2.71
CA ARG A 58 -11.59 10.14 -2.25
C ARG A 58 -12.71 9.63 -3.16
N ALA A 59 -12.56 9.72 -4.47
CA ALA A 59 -13.54 9.20 -5.43
C ALA A 59 -13.74 7.68 -5.28
N ALA A 60 -12.66 6.92 -5.07
CA ALA A 60 -12.75 5.47 -4.83
C ALA A 60 -13.48 5.14 -3.52
N LEU A 61 -13.25 5.91 -2.46
CA LEU A 61 -13.93 5.74 -1.16
C LEU A 61 -15.42 6.10 -1.24
N GLU A 62 -15.79 7.15 -1.97
CA GLU A 62 -17.19 7.52 -2.22
C GLU A 62 -17.93 6.43 -2.99
N ALA A 63 -17.30 5.85 -4.02
CA ALA A 63 -17.89 4.76 -4.78
C ALA A 63 -18.11 3.49 -3.92
N GLN A 64 -17.23 3.22 -2.95
CA GLN A 64 -17.35 2.08 -2.04
C GLN A 64 -18.42 2.29 -0.95
N SER A 65 -18.61 3.51 -0.45
CA SER A 65 -19.54 3.81 0.65
C SER A 65 -20.98 3.40 0.33
N LEU A 66 -21.35 3.32 -0.95
CA LEU A 66 -22.66 2.88 -1.42
C LEU A 66 -22.87 1.36 -1.33
N ASN A 67 -21.81 0.55 -1.12
CA ASN A 67 -21.86 -0.90 -1.18
C ASN A 67 -21.57 -1.63 0.15
N LEU A 68 -21.29 -0.92 1.23
CA LEU A 68 -20.77 -1.51 2.48
C LEU A 68 -21.88 -1.82 3.51
N SER A 69 -22.84 -2.68 3.15
CA SER A 69 -23.93 -3.10 4.03
C SER A 69 -23.64 -4.35 4.90
N GLY A 70 -22.40 -4.80 5.02
CA GLY A 70 -22.01 -6.04 5.72
C GLY A 70 -21.06 -5.82 6.89
N GLY A 71 -21.33 -6.43 8.03
CA GLY A 71 -20.72 -6.23 9.35
C GLY A 71 -19.21 -6.42 9.54
N HIS A 72 -18.41 -6.63 8.50
CA HIS A 72 -16.96 -6.80 8.56
C HIS A 72 -16.18 -5.50 8.33
N GLY A 73 -16.87 -4.36 8.18
CA GLY A 73 -16.28 -3.08 7.76
C GLY A 73 -15.85 -2.11 8.87
N ALA A 74 -16.15 -2.35 10.15
CA ALA A 74 -15.97 -1.32 11.19
C ALA A 74 -14.52 -0.83 11.33
N ARG A 75 -13.54 -1.73 11.27
CA ARG A 75 -12.12 -1.36 11.34
C ARG A 75 -11.66 -0.62 10.10
N LEU A 76 -12.04 -1.12 8.92
CA LEU A 76 -11.73 -0.46 7.65
C LEU A 76 -12.36 0.94 7.61
N PHE A 77 -13.60 1.10 8.05
CA PHE A 77 -14.24 2.43 8.16
C PHE A 77 -13.50 3.36 9.10
N SER A 78 -13.04 2.85 10.25
CA SER A 78 -12.25 3.64 11.20
C SER A 78 -10.92 4.08 10.60
N ALA A 79 -10.22 3.16 9.89
CA ALA A 79 -8.98 3.47 9.19
C ALA A 79 -9.20 4.52 8.08
N ILE A 80 -10.26 4.39 7.29
CA ILE A 80 -10.65 5.37 6.26
C ILE A 80 -10.96 6.73 6.88
N ALA A 81 -11.75 6.79 7.96
CA ALA A 81 -12.08 8.03 8.63
C ALA A 81 -10.83 8.75 9.16
N TYR A 82 -9.91 7.99 9.75
CA TYR A 82 -8.63 8.52 10.22
C TYR A 82 -7.75 9.03 9.08
N LEU A 83 -7.68 8.31 7.96
CA LEU A 83 -7.00 8.76 6.74
C LEU A 83 -7.60 10.07 6.21
N LEU A 84 -8.91 10.15 6.07
CA LEU A 84 -9.60 11.35 5.57
C LEU A 84 -9.33 12.57 6.46
N GLN A 85 -9.35 12.41 7.79
CA GLN A 85 -8.99 13.46 8.74
C GLN A 85 -7.53 13.93 8.54
N GLY A 86 -6.60 13.00 8.32
CA GLY A 86 -5.21 13.33 8.02
C GLY A 86 -5.04 14.07 6.70
N LEU A 87 -5.79 13.69 5.66
CA LEU A 87 -5.80 14.37 4.36
C LEU A 87 -6.40 15.78 4.45
N ASP A 88 -7.41 16.00 5.30
CA ASP A 88 -7.98 17.33 5.55
C ASP A 88 -7.01 18.26 6.28
N ALA A 89 -6.09 17.71 7.08
CA ALA A 89 -5.05 18.47 7.77
C ALA A 89 -3.82 18.81 6.87
N LEU A 90 -3.68 18.15 5.71
CA LEU A 90 -2.51 18.29 4.84
C LEU A 90 -2.30 19.73 4.31
N PRO A 91 -3.34 20.52 3.92
CA PRO A 91 -3.14 21.91 3.51
C PRO A 91 -2.50 22.78 4.61
N ALA A 92 -2.96 22.65 5.86
CA ALA A 92 -2.40 23.41 6.98
C ALA A 92 -0.93 23.00 7.29
N LEU A 93 -0.58 21.72 7.11
CA LEU A 93 0.82 21.27 7.19
C LEU A 93 1.68 21.95 6.12
N ARG A 94 1.21 22.02 4.87
CA ARG A 94 1.91 22.65 3.76
C ARG A 94 2.11 24.16 3.97
N GLU A 95 1.10 24.84 4.47
CA GLU A 95 1.22 26.28 4.83
C GLU A 95 2.35 26.51 5.82
N ARG A 96 2.44 25.68 6.87
CA ARG A 96 3.51 25.77 7.87
C ARG A 96 4.89 25.42 7.30
N VAL A 97 4.96 24.47 6.37
CA VAL A 97 6.20 24.13 5.64
C VAL A 97 6.64 25.30 4.76
N HIS A 98 5.73 25.88 3.96
CA HIS A 98 6.04 27.02 3.09
C HIS A 98 6.46 28.28 3.87
N ALA A 99 5.85 28.50 5.02
CA ALA A 99 6.22 29.57 5.93
C ALA A 99 7.53 29.30 6.69
N GLN A 100 8.18 28.14 6.49
CA GLN A 100 9.33 27.66 7.26
C GLN A 100 9.11 27.74 8.79
N ALA A 101 7.86 27.62 9.21
CA ALA A 101 7.42 27.72 10.61
C ALA A 101 7.36 26.37 11.32
N LEU A 102 8.01 25.34 10.75
CA LEU A 102 8.00 23.97 11.27
C LEU A 102 9.42 23.38 11.26
N PRO A 103 9.91 22.84 12.37
CA PRO A 103 11.13 22.04 12.39
C PRO A 103 11.03 20.83 11.46
N VAL A 104 12.14 20.41 10.86
CA VAL A 104 12.20 19.28 9.91
C VAL A 104 11.69 17.98 10.51
N ASP A 105 12.01 17.70 11.76
CA ASP A 105 11.57 16.51 12.50
C ASP A 105 10.04 16.49 12.70
N GLN A 106 9.44 17.63 13.01
CA GLN A 106 7.99 17.75 13.14
C GLN A 106 7.28 17.60 11.80
N SER A 107 7.83 18.16 10.72
CA SER A 107 7.33 17.93 9.36
C SER A 107 7.38 16.44 9.01
N THR A 108 8.54 15.81 9.20
CA THR A 108 8.71 14.37 9.00
C THR A 108 7.68 13.55 9.77
N ALA A 109 7.53 13.82 11.07
CA ALA A 109 6.56 13.11 11.91
C ALA A 109 5.10 13.28 11.44
N ALA A 110 4.73 14.44 10.92
CA ALA A 110 3.39 14.67 10.37
C ALA A 110 3.14 13.82 9.12
N PHE A 111 4.08 13.79 8.17
CA PHE A 111 3.99 12.93 6.99
C PHE A 111 4.00 11.44 7.34
N VAL A 112 4.84 11.02 8.30
CA VAL A 112 4.89 9.62 8.77
C VAL A 112 3.52 9.19 9.31
N ARG A 113 2.86 10.02 10.12
CA ARG A 113 1.50 9.71 10.62
C ARG A 113 0.48 9.60 9.50
N LEU A 114 0.54 10.47 8.49
CA LEU A 114 -0.38 10.41 7.36
C LEU A 114 -0.14 9.17 6.49
N ILE A 115 1.13 8.82 6.24
CA ILE A 115 1.50 7.60 5.52
C ILE A 115 1.06 6.35 6.31
N ALA A 116 1.23 6.35 7.64
CA ALA A 116 0.76 5.26 8.49
C ALA A 116 -0.77 5.09 8.41
N ALA A 117 -1.54 6.18 8.32
CA ALA A 117 -2.98 6.12 8.10
C ALA A 117 -3.33 5.48 6.74
N CYS A 118 -2.59 5.79 5.68
CA CYS A 118 -2.73 5.13 4.39
C CYS A 118 -2.45 3.61 4.49
N LEU A 119 -1.35 3.23 5.14
CA LEU A 119 -0.97 1.83 5.32
C LEU A 119 -1.98 1.05 6.17
N ALA A 120 -2.61 1.70 7.16
CA ALA A 120 -3.68 1.09 7.94
C ALA A 120 -4.89 0.72 7.07
N VAL A 121 -5.26 1.53 6.09
CA VAL A 121 -6.32 1.18 5.13
C VAL A 121 -5.96 -0.05 4.30
N VAL A 122 -4.70 -0.17 3.85
CA VAL A 122 -4.22 -1.35 3.12
C VAL A 122 -4.28 -2.60 3.99
N PHE A 123 -3.85 -2.49 5.26
CA PHE A 123 -3.88 -3.58 6.22
C PHE A 123 -5.31 -4.08 6.48
N GLU A 124 -6.24 -3.17 6.78
CA GLU A 124 -7.65 -3.54 7.04
C GLU A 124 -8.34 -4.09 5.79
N ALA A 125 -7.95 -3.64 4.59
CA ALA A 125 -8.41 -4.23 3.34
C ALA A 125 -7.92 -5.68 3.18
N ALA A 126 -6.68 -5.97 3.59
CA ALA A 126 -6.12 -7.32 3.59
C ALA A 126 -6.82 -8.25 4.59
N ASP A 127 -7.07 -7.76 5.81
CA ASP A 127 -7.76 -8.51 6.88
C ASP A 127 -9.22 -8.80 6.52
N SER A 128 -9.87 -7.95 5.75
CA SER A 128 -11.26 -8.11 5.31
C SER A 128 -11.42 -8.95 4.02
N ALA A 129 -10.35 -9.34 3.35
CA ALA A 129 -10.40 -10.10 2.10
C ALA A 129 -10.82 -11.55 2.34
N CYS A 130 -11.95 -11.97 1.75
CA CYS A 130 -12.48 -13.34 1.88
C CYS A 130 -11.75 -14.38 1.02
N ASP A 131 -11.04 -13.95 -0.05
CA ASP A 131 -10.29 -14.86 -0.91
C ASP A 131 -8.86 -15.02 -0.37
N PRO A 132 -8.38 -16.24 -0.09
CA PRO A 132 -7.09 -16.48 0.54
C PRO A 132 -5.90 -16.06 -0.31
N ASP A 133 -5.98 -16.16 -1.64
CA ASP A 133 -4.88 -15.77 -2.52
C ASP A 133 -4.75 -14.25 -2.56
N ILE A 134 -5.87 -13.54 -2.58
CA ILE A 134 -5.90 -12.07 -2.54
C ILE A 134 -5.43 -11.56 -1.17
N SER A 135 -5.92 -12.15 -0.07
CA SER A 135 -5.47 -11.81 1.28
C SER A 135 -3.97 -12.00 1.42
N ARG A 136 -3.43 -13.13 0.93
CA ARG A 136 -1.99 -13.41 0.93
C ARG A 136 -1.19 -12.34 0.20
N LEU A 137 -1.61 -11.96 -1.01
CA LEU A 137 -0.94 -10.92 -1.80
C LEU A 137 -1.02 -9.54 -1.15
N LEU A 138 -2.16 -9.21 -0.55
CA LEU A 138 -2.34 -7.94 0.19
C LEU A 138 -1.46 -7.87 1.43
N VAL A 139 -1.28 -8.97 2.18
CA VAL A 139 -0.34 -9.05 3.30
C VAL A 139 1.09 -8.81 2.82
N ALA A 140 1.50 -9.47 1.74
CA ALA A 140 2.81 -9.25 1.14
C ALA A 140 3.00 -7.77 0.73
N MET A 141 2.03 -7.19 0.03
CA MET A 141 2.06 -5.80 -0.41
C MET A 141 2.13 -4.82 0.77
N PHE A 142 1.34 -5.04 1.83
CA PHE A 142 1.36 -4.22 3.03
C PHE A 142 2.76 -4.19 3.65
N HIS A 143 3.36 -5.36 3.91
CA HIS A 143 4.68 -5.44 4.53
C HIS A 143 5.78 -4.87 3.63
N PHE A 144 5.67 -5.04 2.31
CA PHE A 144 6.57 -4.40 1.36
C PHE A 144 6.50 -2.87 1.42
N MET A 145 5.29 -2.30 1.39
CA MET A 145 5.06 -0.85 1.49
C MET A 145 5.55 -0.29 2.83
N GLN A 146 5.31 -1.01 3.93
CA GLN A 146 5.78 -0.63 5.25
C GLN A 146 7.31 -0.67 5.33
N GLY A 147 7.94 -1.71 4.81
CA GLY A 147 9.41 -1.82 4.73
C GLY A 147 10.02 -0.66 3.93
N LYS A 148 9.40 -0.30 2.78
CA LYS A 148 9.82 0.86 1.98
C LYS A 148 9.67 2.18 2.74
N GLU A 149 8.58 2.35 3.51
CA GLU A 149 8.39 3.53 4.36
C GLU A 149 9.49 3.65 5.42
N ILE A 150 9.80 2.55 6.10
CA ILE A 150 10.87 2.50 7.11
C ILE A 150 12.24 2.76 6.47
N ALA A 151 12.50 2.24 5.26
CA ALA A 151 13.72 2.55 4.51
C ALA A 151 13.84 4.05 4.17
N GLY A 152 12.71 4.71 3.88
CA GLY A 152 12.65 6.17 3.70
C GLY A 152 12.95 6.94 4.99
N GLN A 153 12.49 6.46 6.13
CA GLN A 153 12.81 7.02 7.44
C GLN A 153 14.30 6.80 7.77
N GLU A 154 14.83 5.63 7.49
CA GLU A 154 16.24 5.31 7.64
C GLU A 154 17.13 6.23 6.79
N ARG A 155 16.75 6.51 5.53
CA ARG A 155 17.46 7.49 4.70
C ARG A 155 17.57 8.85 5.38
N ALA A 156 16.46 9.32 5.98
CA ALA A 156 16.44 10.59 6.69
C ALA A 156 17.27 10.56 7.96
N ALA A 157 17.22 9.47 8.74
CA ALA A 157 18.02 9.30 9.97
C ALA A 157 19.53 9.31 9.65
N GLY A 158 19.96 8.58 8.63
CA GLY A 158 21.36 8.56 8.23
C GLY A 158 21.85 9.90 7.67
N ALA A 159 21.02 10.60 6.87
CA ALA A 159 21.34 11.93 6.40
C ALA A 159 21.53 12.92 7.56
N ALA A 160 20.67 12.84 8.59
CA ALA A 160 20.80 13.67 9.79
C ALA A 160 22.03 13.30 10.63
N ALA A 161 22.38 12.01 10.74
CA ALA A 161 23.55 11.55 11.47
C ALA A 161 24.85 12.05 10.83
N PHE A 162 25.05 11.83 9.53
CA PHE A 162 26.23 12.33 8.82
C PHE A 162 26.27 13.86 8.76
N GLY A 163 25.11 14.51 8.53
CA GLY A 163 25.01 15.97 8.46
C GLY A 163 25.34 16.67 9.79
N SER A 164 25.12 16.00 10.93
CA SER A 164 25.53 16.53 12.25
C SER A 164 27.06 16.50 12.46
N GLY A 165 27.76 15.64 11.73
CA GLY A 165 29.20 15.45 11.83
C GLY A 165 29.68 14.77 13.14
N LEU A 166 28.76 14.34 14.01
CA LEU A 166 29.05 13.71 15.30
C LEU A 166 28.14 12.51 15.53
N SER A 167 28.71 11.47 16.08
CA SER A 167 27.97 10.28 16.53
C SER A 167 27.21 10.57 17.82
N ASP A 168 25.99 10.06 17.90
CA ASP A 168 25.06 10.18 19.03
C ASP A 168 24.37 8.83 19.28
N VAL A 169 24.45 8.31 20.50
CA VAL A 169 23.93 6.99 20.85
C VAL A 169 22.43 6.89 20.67
N ALA A 170 21.66 7.94 20.95
CA ALA A 170 20.20 7.90 20.77
C ALA A 170 19.84 7.78 19.29
N ARG A 171 20.55 8.51 18.40
CA ARG A 171 20.38 8.39 16.96
C ARG A 171 20.80 7.02 16.43
N GLN A 172 21.89 6.44 16.96
CA GLN A 172 22.32 5.08 16.61
C GLN A 172 21.27 4.05 16.96
N HIS A 173 20.72 4.09 18.18
CA HIS A 173 19.67 3.19 18.62
C HIS A 173 18.41 3.32 17.75
N HIS A 174 18.00 4.54 17.44
CA HIS A 174 16.89 4.78 16.54
C HIS A 174 17.16 4.20 15.14
N TRP A 175 18.37 4.38 14.61
CA TRP A 175 18.75 3.86 13.29
C TRP A 175 18.76 2.33 13.27
N LEU A 176 19.36 1.69 14.28
CA LEU A 176 19.35 0.23 14.41
C LEU A 176 17.93 -0.32 14.50
N HIS A 177 17.05 0.34 15.26
CA HIS A 177 15.64 -0.03 15.33
C HIS A 177 14.94 0.04 13.95
N LEU A 178 15.23 1.06 13.14
CA LEU A 178 14.69 1.14 11.78
C LEU A 178 15.18 0.00 10.88
N ILE A 179 16.44 -0.45 11.06
CA ILE A 179 16.99 -1.61 10.32
C ILE A 179 16.25 -2.88 10.73
N GLU A 180 16.11 -3.14 12.03
CA GLU A 180 15.38 -4.32 12.55
C GLU A 180 13.93 -4.38 12.08
N LEU A 181 13.24 -3.25 12.06
CA LEU A 181 11.87 -3.17 11.54
C LEU A 181 11.80 -3.48 10.05
N GLN A 182 12.78 -3.03 9.25
CA GLN A 182 12.83 -3.37 7.82
C GLN A 182 13.03 -4.87 7.62
N ASP A 183 13.96 -5.49 8.37
CA ASP A 183 14.24 -6.92 8.28
C ASP A 183 12.98 -7.74 8.60
N GLY A 184 12.22 -7.34 9.61
CA GLY A 184 10.94 -7.96 9.94
C GLY A 184 9.92 -7.84 8.79
N CYS A 185 9.83 -6.68 8.17
CA CYS A 185 8.94 -6.48 7.02
C CYS A 185 9.35 -7.36 5.82
N VAL A 186 10.65 -7.45 5.53
CA VAL A 186 11.19 -8.28 4.44
C VAL A 186 10.92 -9.76 4.68
N GLN A 187 11.07 -10.24 5.91
CA GLN A 187 10.79 -11.64 6.27
C GLN A 187 9.33 -12.00 5.99
N VAL A 188 8.38 -11.18 6.47
CA VAL A 188 6.96 -11.43 6.21
C VAL A 188 6.64 -11.30 4.73
N PHE A 189 7.19 -10.30 4.04
CA PHE A 189 7.04 -10.19 2.59
C PHE A 189 7.49 -11.45 1.87
N ALA A 190 8.67 -11.99 2.17
CA ALA A 190 9.20 -13.19 1.54
C ALA A 190 8.33 -14.44 1.80
N GLU A 191 7.69 -14.55 2.98
CA GLU A 191 6.80 -15.66 3.31
C GLU A 191 5.47 -15.62 2.52
N PHE A 192 4.93 -14.41 2.33
CA PHE A 192 3.62 -14.22 1.73
C PHE A 192 3.66 -13.87 0.24
N ALA A 193 4.80 -13.42 -0.27
CA ALA A 193 4.94 -13.06 -1.67
C ALA A 193 4.71 -14.28 -2.60
N PRO A 194 4.07 -14.08 -3.76
CA PRO A 194 3.88 -15.15 -4.73
C PRO A 194 5.23 -15.57 -5.32
N ALA A 195 5.36 -16.85 -5.67
CA ALA A 195 6.51 -17.39 -6.42
C ALA A 195 6.41 -16.94 -7.90
N SER A 196 6.55 -15.65 -8.15
CA SER A 196 6.32 -15.01 -9.44
C SER A 196 7.60 -14.30 -9.96
N PRO A 197 7.63 -13.86 -11.22
CA PRO A 197 8.73 -13.06 -11.77
C PRO A 197 9.02 -11.77 -10.96
N GLU A 198 8.04 -11.26 -10.25
CA GLU A 198 8.12 -10.04 -9.43
C GLU A 198 9.01 -10.26 -8.20
N MET A 199 9.07 -11.49 -7.66
CA MET A 199 10.04 -11.86 -6.63
C MET A 199 11.49 -11.73 -7.11
N ARG A 200 11.76 -11.98 -8.39
CA ARG A 200 13.09 -11.71 -8.97
C ARG A 200 13.43 -10.22 -8.96
N GLY A 201 12.44 -9.36 -9.14
CA GLY A 201 12.61 -7.92 -8.99
C GLY A 201 13.03 -7.50 -7.58
N TRP A 202 12.60 -8.22 -6.53
CA TRP A 202 13.08 -8.01 -5.16
C TRP A 202 14.52 -8.49 -4.98
N GLU A 203 14.89 -9.64 -5.51
CA GLU A 203 16.28 -10.12 -5.52
C GLU A 203 17.21 -9.12 -6.20
N ASP A 204 16.77 -8.47 -7.29
CA ASP A 204 17.50 -7.40 -7.96
C ASP A 204 17.68 -6.16 -7.06
N VAL A 205 16.72 -5.85 -6.20
CA VAL A 205 16.84 -4.78 -5.21
C VAL A 205 17.91 -5.11 -4.16
N GLU A 206 17.90 -6.33 -3.63
CA GLU A 206 18.88 -6.79 -2.64
C GLU A 206 20.29 -6.89 -3.21
N GLN A 207 20.42 -7.29 -4.47
CA GLN A 207 21.72 -7.39 -5.17
C GLN A 207 22.19 -6.06 -5.78
N ASN A 208 21.42 -4.99 -5.63
CA ASN A 208 21.78 -3.68 -6.16
C ASN A 208 23.11 -3.19 -5.54
N PRO A 209 24.06 -2.65 -6.34
CA PRO A 209 25.31 -2.09 -5.84
C PRO A 209 25.14 -1.03 -4.73
N ALA A 210 23.99 -0.33 -4.72
CA ALA A 210 23.63 0.60 -3.66
C ALA A 210 23.57 -0.06 -2.28
N MET A 211 23.16 -1.34 -2.19
CA MET A 211 23.09 -2.06 -0.91
C MET A 211 24.47 -2.21 -0.25
N ALA A 212 25.51 -2.50 -1.03
CA ALA A 212 26.87 -2.57 -0.49
C ALA A 212 27.36 -1.21 0.07
N VAL A 213 26.92 -0.11 -0.53
CA VAL A 213 27.22 1.25 -0.02
C VAL A 213 26.44 1.49 1.26
N ILE A 214 25.14 1.18 1.30
CA ILE A 214 24.25 1.32 2.47
C ILE A 214 24.83 0.54 3.65
N GLU A 215 25.12 -0.75 3.46
CA GLU A 215 25.67 -1.62 4.52
C GLU A 215 27.00 -1.11 5.08
N ARG A 216 27.87 -0.59 4.22
CA ARG A 216 29.12 0.00 4.66
C ARG A 216 28.87 1.25 5.50
N LEU A 217 27.97 2.13 5.09
CA LEU A 217 27.69 3.38 5.79
C LEU A 217 26.90 3.16 7.08
N ARG A 218 26.01 2.17 7.11
CA ARG A 218 25.37 1.68 8.36
C ARG A 218 26.44 1.30 9.38
N ARG A 219 27.42 0.48 8.99
CA ARG A 219 28.53 0.10 9.89
C ARG A 219 29.30 1.31 10.39
N VAL A 220 29.68 2.23 9.50
CA VAL A 220 30.41 3.44 9.92
C VAL A 220 29.65 4.23 10.99
N ALA A 221 28.36 4.49 10.78
CA ALA A 221 27.57 5.30 11.70
C ALA A 221 27.15 4.57 12.97
N CYS A 222 26.75 3.29 12.86
CA CYS A 222 26.20 2.54 14.00
C CYS A 222 27.26 1.91 14.92
N THR A 223 28.56 1.92 14.53
CA THR A 223 29.64 1.42 15.40
C THR A 223 30.57 2.54 15.90
N ALA A 224 30.34 3.79 15.48
CA ALA A 224 31.09 4.94 15.96
C ALA A 224 30.84 5.16 17.48
N ARG A 225 31.87 5.60 18.21
CA ARG A 225 31.74 5.92 19.64
C ARG A 225 30.96 7.22 19.81
N GLU A 226 30.34 7.37 20.99
CA GLU A 226 29.69 8.62 21.36
C GLU A 226 30.62 9.82 21.18
N GLY A 227 30.15 10.86 20.47
CA GLY A 227 30.94 12.06 20.17
C GLY A 227 32.04 11.88 19.11
N GLU A 228 32.17 10.69 18.51
CA GLU A 228 33.12 10.45 17.43
C GLU A 228 32.71 11.25 16.17
N ARG A 229 33.71 11.76 15.46
CA ARG A 229 33.45 12.52 14.21
C ARG A 229 32.99 11.60 13.10
N LEU A 230 31.86 11.97 12.50
CA LEU A 230 31.35 11.40 11.25
C LEU A 230 31.68 12.35 10.09
N ASP A 231 32.19 11.78 8.98
CA ASP A 231 32.45 12.55 7.79
C ASP A 231 31.14 12.98 7.11
N ALA A 232 30.85 14.28 7.15
CA ALA A 232 29.63 14.85 6.55
C ALA A 232 29.53 14.59 5.02
N ALA A 233 30.66 14.44 4.32
CA ALA A 233 30.66 14.13 2.88
C ALA A 233 30.05 12.73 2.58
N LEU A 234 30.00 11.84 3.55
CA LEU A 234 29.32 10.54 3.41
C LEU A 234 27.79 10.68 3.37
N GLY A 235 27.24 11.80 3.86
CA GLY A 235 25.80 12.06 3.84
C GLY A 235 25.20 12.09 2.44
N GLU A 236 25.86 12.70 1.48
CA GLU A 236 25.41 12.73 0.08
C GLU A 236 25.42 11.32 -0.55
N ARG A 237 26.50 10.56 -0.28
CA ARG A 237 26.62 9.18 -0.77
C ARG A 237 25.58 8.27 -0.15
N TRP A 238 25.30 8.46 1.14
CA TRP A 238 24.22 7.76 1.84
C TRP A 238 22.87 8.04 1.21
N PHE A 239 22.54 9.32 1.04
CA PHE A 239 21.27 9.75 0.49
C PHE A 239 21.07 9.23 -0.95
N ALA A 240 22.08 9.30 -1.79
CA ALA A 240 22.02 8.79 -3.16
C ALA A 240 21.81 7.27 -3.21
N ALA A 241 22.56 6.49 -2.40
CA ALA A 241 22.41 5.04 -2.35
C ALA A 241 21.02 4.62 -1.84
N CYS A 242 20.53 5.24 -0.76
CA CYS A 242 19.18 4.97 -0.26
C CYS A 242 18.09 5.36 -1.27
N THR A 243 18.28 6.44 -2.04
CA THR A 243 17.32 6.84 -3.08
C THR A 243 17.27 5.80 -4.19
N GLN A 244 18.42 5.29 -4.67
CA GLN A 244 18.46 4.21 -5.66
C GLN A 244 17.72 2.94 -5.17
N ARG A 245 17.90 2.56 -3.89
CA ARG A 245 17.18 1.45 -3.28
C ARG A 245 15.67 1.71 -3.26
N LEU A 246 15.24 2.88 -2.80
CA LEU A 246 13.82 3.26 -2.71
C LEU A 246 13.14 3.30 -4.09
N ASP A 247 13.85 3.79 -5.13
CA ASP A 247 13.35 3.79 -6.50
C ASP A 247 13.20 2.36 -7.06
N ALA A 248 14.14 1.46 -6.71
CA ALA A 248 14.02 0.06 -7.06
C ALA A 248 12.85 -0.61 -6.33
N MET A 249 12.68 -0.36 -5.03
CA MET A 249 11.52 -0.83 -4.25
C MET A 249 10.19 -0.31 -4.83
N HIS A 250 10.15 0.94 -5.29
CA HIS A 250 8.93 1.47 -5.90
C HIS A 250 8.53 0.72 -7.19
N ARG A 251 9.48 0.27 -7.99
CA ARG A 251 9.19 -0.56 -9.17
C ARG A 251 8.58 -1.91 -8.78
N VAL A 252 9.13 -2.56 -7.75
CA VAL A 252 8.56 -3.82 -7.22
C VAL A 252 7.14 -3.60 -6.68
N GLU A 253 6.91 -2.52 -5.95
CA GLU A 253 5.58 -2.13 -5.46
C GLU A 253 4.57 -1.96 -6.62
N GLY A 254 5.00 -1.36 -7.73
CA GLY A 254 4.19 -1.24 -8.94
C GLY A 254 3.79 -2.61 -9.51
N HIS A 255 4.73 -3.54 -9.62
CA HIS A 255 4.45 -4.90 -10.09
C HIS A 255 3.49 -5.66 -9.15
N LEU A 256 3.66 -5.55 -7.83
CA LEU A 256 2.73 -6.15 -6.85
C LEU A 256 1.30 -5.59 -7.00
N ALA A 257 1.18 -4.29 -7.23
CA ALA A 257 -0.11 -3.65 -7.45
C ALA A 257 -0.78 -4.12 -8.75
N ASP A 258 -0.02 -4.29 -9.83
CA ASP A 258 -0.51 -4.80 -11.10
C ASP A 258 -0.91 -6.29 -10.98
N GLU A 259 -0.14 -7.10 -10.26
CA GLU A 259 -0.47 -8.49 -9.99
C GLU A 259 -1.76 -8.64 -9.17
N LEU A 260 -1.96 -7.77 -8.18
CA LEU A 260 -3.21 -7.74 -7.41
C LEU A 260 -4.42 -7.52 -8.31
N VAL A 261 -4.35 -6.56 -9.23
CA VAL A 261 -5.44 -6.30 -10.20
C VAL A 261 -5.69 -7.51 -11.07
N GLN A 262 -4.63 -8.10 -11.65
CA GLN A 262 -4.75 -9.29 -12.50
C GLN A 262 -5.30 -10.50 -11.73
N LEU A 263 -4.91 -10.70 -10.49
CA LEU A 263 -5.45 -11.77 -9.64
C LEU A 263 -6.95 -11.56 -9.40
N CYS A 264 -7.36 -10.33 -9.07
CA CYS A 264 -8.77 -9.99 -8.90
C CYS A 264 -9.59 -10.25 -10.18
N GLU A 265 -9.08 -9.84 -11.33
CA GLU A 265 -9.75 -10.06 -12.62
C GLU A 265 -9.90 -11.56 -12.95
N ARG A 266 -8.84 -12.35 -12.74
CA ARG A 266 -8.91 -13.83 -12.92
C ARG A 266 -9.95 -14.47 -12.00
N LYS A 267 -9.97 -14.11 -10.73
CA LYS A 267 -10.94 -14.63 -9.75
C LYS A 267 -12.38 -14.24 -10.11
N LEU A 268 -12.59 -13.01 -10.57
CA LEU A 268 -13.88 -12.52 -11.05
C LEU A 268 -14.35 -13.31 -12.27
N ALA A 269 -13.50 -13.52 -13.26
CA ALA A 269 -13.84 -14.28 -14.46
C ALA A 269 -14.25 -15.73 -14.13
N ILE A 270 -13.50 -16.40 -13.24
CA ILE A 270 -13.84 -17.75 -12.77
C ILE A 270 -15.21 -17.76 -12.08
N ALA A 271 -15.45 -16.83 -11.16
CA ALA A 271 -16.71 -16.79 -10.42
C ALA A 271 -17.90 -16.48 -11.32
N CYS A 272 -17.74 -15.59 -12.31
CA CYS A 272 -18.79 -15.32 -13.32
C CYS A 272 -19.09 -16.56 -14.16
N SER A 273 -18.07 -17.33 -14.57
CA SER A 273 -18.23 -18.56 -15.32
C SER A 273 -19.00 -19.62 -14.52
N VAL A 274 -18.66 -19.81 -13.24
CA VAL A 274 -19.34 -20.73 -12.34
C VAL A 274 -20.82 -20.35 -12.16
N LEU A 275 -21.11 -19.07 -11.92
CA LEU A 275 -22.47 -18.57 -11.78
C LEU A 275 -23.31 -18.79 -13.06
N ALA A 276 -22.72 -18.52 -14.23
CA ALA A 276 -23.39 -18.74 -15.51
C ALA A 276 -23.74 -20.22 -15.70
N SER A 277 -22.81 -21.14 -15.38
CA SER A 277 -23.05 -22.59 -15.45
C SER A 277 -24.15 -23.05 -14.49
N GLN A 278 -24.18 -22.54 -13.27
CA GLN A 278 -25.22 -22.84 -12.30
C GLN A 278 -26.61 -22.36 -12.76
N GLN A 279 -26.70 -21.16 -13.36
CA GLN A 279 -27.93 -20.62 -13.89
C GLN A 279 -28.50 -21.47 -15.05
N VAL A 280 -27.64 -22.05 -15.87
CA VAL A 280 -28.04 -22.95 -16.95
C VAL A 280 -28.65 -24.25 -16.35
N LEU A 281 -27.95 -24.85 -15.38
CA LEU A 281 -28.43 -26.08 -14.72
C LEU A 281 -29.77 -25.86 -14.02
N LEU A 282 -29.94 -24.74 -13.32
CA LEU A 282 -31.24 -24.45 -12.66
C LEU A 282 -32.38 -24.29 -13.65
N ARG A 283 -32.14 -23.69 -14.82
CA ARG A 283 -33.15 -23.58 -15.87
C ARG A 283 -33.54 -24.94 -16.45
N GLU A 284 -32.53 -25.80 -16.68
CA GLU A 284 -32.77 -27.16 -17.17
C GLU A 284 -33.56 -27.99 -16.15
N GLU A 285 -33.34 -27.79 -14.86
CA GLU A 285 -34.14 -28.45 -13.80
C GLU A 285 -35.56 -27.91 -13.75
N GLU A 286 -35.77 -26.60 -13.81
CA GLU A 286 -37.10 -25.99 -13.87
C GLU A 286 -37.90 -26.41 -15.11
N GLU A 287 -37.25 -26.59 -16.26
CA GLU A 287 -37.90 -27.06 -17.49
C GLU A 287 -38.34 -28.53 -17.35
N LYS A 288 -37.48 -29.38 -16.78
CA LYS A 288 -37.83 -30.80 -16.51
C LYS A 288 -38.97 -30.96 -15.50
N GLU A 289 -38.99 -30.13 -14.44
CA GLU A 289 -40.11 -30.14 -13.49
C GLU A 289 -41.44 -29.77 -14.17
N LYS A 290 -41.45 -28.73 -14.99
CA LYS A 290 -42.64 -28.32 -15.75
C LYS A 290 -43.10 -29.38 -16.75
N GLU A 291 -42.17 -30.09 -17.42
CA GLU A 291 -42.50 -31.21 -18.31
C GLU A 291 -43.12 -32.37 -17.53
N ASN A 292 -42.58 -32.76 -16.37
CA ASN A 292 -43.13 -33.80 -15.52
C ASN A 292 -44.52 -33.45 -14.99
N GLU A 293 -44.71 -32.20 -14.49
CA GLU A 293 -46.03 -31.74 -14.02
C GLU A 293 -47.09 -31.81 -15.16
N LYS A 294 -46.68 -31.47 -16.39
CA LYS A 294 -47.56 -31.54 -17.55
C LYS A 294 -47.93 -32.97 -17.91
N GLU A 295 -46.94 -33.91 -17.91
CA GLU A 295 -47.21 -35.34 -18.14
C GLU A 295 -48.09 -35.98 -17.06
N GLU A 296 -47.90 -35.59 -15.79
CA GLU A 296 -48.76 -36.06 -14.69
C GLU A 296 -50.20 -35.53 -14.83
N GLY A 297 -50.35 -34.25 -15.16
CA GLY A 297 -51.67 -33.65 -15.42
C GLY A 297 -52.40 -34.26 -16.61
N GLU A 298 -51.69 -34.61 -17.69
CA GLU A 298 -52.26 -35.31 -18.84
C GLU A 298 -52.70 -36.76 -18.48
N LYS A 299 -51.93 -37.50 -17.69
CA LYS A 299 -52.27 -38.84 -17.20
C LYS A 299 -53.47 -38.83 -16.26
N GLU A 300 -53.59 -37.85 -15.37
CA GLU A 300 -54.77 -37.68 -14.51
C GLU A 300 -56.02 -37.31 -15.30
N ALA A 301 -55.90 -36.48 -16.31
CA ALA A 301 -57.01 -36.11 -17.19
C ALA A 301 -57.51 -37.32 -18.01
N GLU A 302 -56.61 -38.17 -18.53
CA GLU A 302 -57.00 -39.45 -19.20
C GLU A 302 -57.64 -40.44 -18.26
N ALA A 303 -57.10 -40.60 -17.05
CA ALA A 303 -57.71 -41.52 -16.03
C ALA A 303 -59.11 -41.08 -15.59
N GLY A 304 -59.37 -39.78 -15.47
CA GLY A 304 -60.67 -39.19 -15.16
C GLY A 304 -61.73 -39.38 -16.24
N SER A 305 -61.27 -39.39 -17.53
CA SER A 305 -62.18 -39.65 -18.68
C SER A 305 -62.68 -41.09 -18.81
N VAL A 306 -61.93 -42.09 -18.31
CA VAL A 306 -62.27 -43.50 -18.37
C VAL A 306 -63.34 -43.90 -17.32
N HIS A 307 -63.56 -43.11 -16.28
CA HIS A 307 -64.56 -43.39 -15.20
C HIS A 307 -65.88 -42.68 -15.44
N SER A 308 -66.13 -42.01 -16.55
CA SER A 308 -67.38 -41.30 -16.87
C SER A 308 -68.17 -41.93 -18.02
N THR A 309 -67.90 -43.19 -18.38
CA THR A 309 -68.65 -44.00 -19.31
C THR A 309 -69.12 -45.26 -18.61
#